data_41368082731f6637c04d1653514a6eb7
#
_entry.id   41368082731f6637c04d1653514a6eb7
#
_cell.length_a   1.000
_cell.length_b   1.000
_cell.length_c   1.000
_cell.angle_alpha   90.00
_cell.angle_beta   90.00
_cell.angle_gamma   90.00
#
_symmetry.space_group_name_H-M   'P 1'
#
loop_
_entity.id
_entity.type
_entity.pdbx_description
1 polymer ?
#
loop_
_entity_poly.entity_id
_entity_poly.type
_entity_poly.pdbx_seq_one_letter_code
_entity_poly.pdbx_strand_id
1 'polypeptide(L)'
;FDFVVAGVSTHSPEFYSQYTEDSNAKLIYNNTYSILNSSHAAVVTSGTATLETALFNVPEVVCYKANPLSFILGKYLVKIRFISLVNLILDSPVVVELLQDLCNRDDLEKEFRKITFDENNRVEMRYMFGKLRNILGNAGASANIAKYIVEDLRK
;
A
#
# COMPACT_ATOMS: atom_id res chain seq x y z
N PHE A 1 -3.68 -2.04 -20.70
CA PHE A 1 -4.13 -2.17 -19.31
C PHE A 1 -5.39 -1.35 -19.09
N ASP A 2 -6.29 -1.87 -18.27
CA ASP A 2 -7.41 -1.09 -17.72
C ASP A 2 -6.95 -0.46 -16.39
N PHE A 3 -7.28 0.81 -16.20
CA PHE A 3 -7.03 1.51 -14.95
C PHE A 3 -8.30 1.50 -14.11
N VAL A 4 -8.14 1.15 -12.82
CA VAL A 4 -9.26 1.10 -11.87
C VAL A 4 -8.90 1.91 -10.63
N VAL A 5 -9.80 2.79 -10.22
CA VAL A 5 -9.72 3.52 -8.95
C VAL A 5 -10.62 2.83 -7.93
N ALA A 6 -10.03 2.37 -6.85
CA ALA A 6 -10.77 1.83 -5.70
C ALA A 6 -11.30 3.00 -4.87
N GLY A 7 -12.56 3.36 -5.10
CA GLY A 7 -13.24 4.45 -4.40
C GLY A 7 -13.70 4.04 -3.00
N VAL A 8 -13.66 5.01 -2.07
CA VAL A 8 -14.23 4.85 -0.73
C VAL A 8 -15.55 5.62 -0.63
N SER A 9 -16.52 5.04 0.07
CA SER A 9 -17.89 5.60 0.19
C SER A 9 -17.96 6.93 0.97
N THR A 10 -16.87 7.34 1.62
CA THR A 10 -16.76 8.65 2.30
C THR A 10 -16.64 9.82 1.33
N HIS A 11 -16.31 9.57 0.07
CA HIS A 11 -16.25 10.57 -0.99
C HIS A 11 -17.31 10.30 -2.06
N SER A 12 -17.94 11.37 -2.53
CA SER A 12 -18.96 11.27 -3.57
C SER A 12 -18.35 10.98 -4.95
N PRO A 13 -19.16 10.50 -5.93
CA PRO A 13 -18.71 10.31 -7.30
C PRO A 13 -18.14 11.59 -7.94
N GLU A 14 -18.70 12.76 -7.63
CA GLU A 14 -18.26 14.06 -8.12
C GLU A 14 -16.84 14.41 -7.63
N PHE A 15 -16.48 13.96 -6.43
CA PHE A 15 -15.09 14.11 -5.95
C PHE A 15 -14.11 13.36 -6.84
N TYR A 16 -14.46 12.16 -7.29
CA TYR A 16 -13.57 11.37 -8.15
C TYR A 16 -13.62 11.82 -9.61
N SER A 17 -14.77 12.29 -10.11
CA SER A 17 -14.93 12.67 -11.52
C SER A 17 -13.93 13.74 -11.93
N GLN A 18 -13.62 14.70 -11.07
CA GLN A 18 -12.62 15.74 -11.33
C GLN A 18 -11.21 15.19 -11.65
N TYR A 19 -10.93 13.93 -11.31
CA TYR A 19 -9.65 13.27 -11.59
C TYR A 19 -9.75 12.18 -12.64
N THR A 20 -10.95 11.69 -12.94
CA THR A 20 -11.15 10.53 -13.82
C THR A 20 -11.89 10.85 -15.11
N GLU A 21 -12.56 12.01 -15.22
CA GLU A 21 -13.43 12.38 -16.35
C GLU A 21 -12.67 12.40 -17.68
N ASP A 22 -11.44 12.92 -17.69
CA ASP A 22 -10.57 12.95 -18.87
C ASP A 22 -9.68 11.70 -19.03
N SER A 23 -9.97 10.63 -18.28
CA SER A 23 -9.18 9.40 -18.28
C SER A 23 -10.03 8.17 -18.61
N ASN A 24 -9.38 7.09 -19.02
CA ASN A 24 -10.02 5.77 -19.17
C ASN A 24 -10.12 4.98 -17.85
N ALA A 25 -9.94 5.65 -16.70
CA ALA A 25 -9.99 4.99 -15.40
C ALA A 25 -11.43 4.69 -14.98
N LYS A 26 -11.67 3.46 -14.54
CA LYS A 26 -12.96 3.01 -14.02
C LYS A 26 -12.99 3.19 -12.50
N LEU A 27 -14.01 3.86 -11.97
CA LEU A 27 -14.21 4.00 -10.53
C LEU A 27 -15.09 2.85 -10.02
N ILE A 28 -14.59 2.12 -9.01
CA ILE A 28 -15.33 1.01 -8.39
C ILE A 28 -15.30 1.21 -6.87
N TYR A 29 -16.46 1.17 -6.23
CA TYR A 29 -16.62 1.34 -4.79
C TYR A 29 -16.73 0.00 -4.06
N ASN A 30 -16.23 -0.02 -2.81
CA ASN A 30 -16.42 -1.11 -1.85
C ASN A 30 -16.03 -2.50 -2.38
N ASN A 31 -15.07 -2.58 -3.29
CA ASN A 31 -14.66 -3.84 -3.91
C ASN A 31 -13.13 -3.98 -4.02
N THR A 32 -12.40 -3.41 -3.07
CA THR A 32 -10.93 -3.34 -3.09
C THR A 32 -10.29 -4.72 -3.26
N TYR A 33 -10.78 -5.73 -2.57
CA TYR A 33 -10.18 -7.07 -2.64
C TYR A 33 -10.38 -7.75 -4.00
N SER A 34 -11.53 -7.57 -4.63
CA SER A 34 -11.74 -8.08 -6.00
C SER A 34 -10.86 -7.33 -7.02
N ILE A 35 -10.68 -6.02 -6.83
CA ILE A 35 -9.78 -5.23 -7.66
C ILE A 35 -8.34 -5.76 -7.49
N LEU A 36 -7.85 -5.88 -6.25
CA LEU A 36 -6.49 -6.38 -5.97
C LEU A 36 -6.28 -7.78 -6.53
N ASN A 37 -7.25 -8.68 -6.38
CA ASN A 37 -7.14 -10.06 -6.90
C ASN A 37 -6.98 -10.12 -8.44
N SER A 38 -7.44 -9.09 -9.14
CA SER A 38 -7.36 -8.98 -10.61
C SER A 38 -6.27 -8.00 -11.07
N SER A 39 -5.57 -7.35 -10.15
CA SER A 39 -4.62 -6.31 -10.48
C SER A 39 -3.25 -6.88 -10.88
N HIS A 40 -2.67 -6.26 -11.90
CA HIS A 40 -1.31 -6.54 -12.36
C HIS A 40 -0.26 -5.77 -11.56
N ALA A 41 -0.57 -4.52 -11.22
CA ALA A 41 0.25 -3.61 -10.42
C ALA A 41 -0.66 -2.57 -9.75
N ALA A 42 -0.18 -1.91 -8.70
CA ALA A 42 -0.94 -0.91 -7.98
C ALA A 42 -0.12 0.33 -7.61
N VAL A 43 -0.79 1.47 -7.57
CA VAL A 43 -0.31 2.70 -6.91
C VAL A 43 -1.13 2.85 -5.64
N VAL A 44 -0.47 2.91 -4.49
CA VAL A 44 -1.12 2.81 -3.19
C VAL A 44 -0.70 3.98 -2.29
N THR A 45 -1.64 4.58 -1.60
CA THR A 45 -1.32 5.54 -0.55
C THR A 45 -0.77 4.81 0.68
N SER A 46 0.27 5.37 1.33
CA SER A 46 0.84 4.79 2.54
C SER A 46 -0.23 4.60 3.64
N GLY A 47 -0.24 3.39 4.21
CA GLY A 47 -1.20 2.95 5.22
C GLY A 47 -1.36 1.43 5.21
N THR A 48 -2.44 0.92 5.80
CA THR A 48 -2.76 -0.52 5.78
C THR A 48 -2.99 -1.08 4.38
N ALA A 49 -3.39 -0.22 3.43
CA ALA A 49 -3.60 -0.59 2.04
C ALA A 49 -2.33 -1.16 1.39
N THR A 50 -1.13 -0.72 1.79
CA THR A 50 0.14 -1.28 1.30
C THR A 50 0.29 -2.74 1.72
N LEU A 51 -0.05 -3.04 2.97
CA LEU A 51 0.01 -4.41 3.48
C LEU A 51 -1.02 -5.32 2.80
N GLU A 52 -2.23 -4.83 2.59
CA GLU A 52 -3.29 -5.55 1.89
C GLU A 52 -2.85 -5.86 0.45
N THR A 53 -2.33 -4.89 -0.28
CA THR A 53 -1.83 -5.05 -1.66
C THR A 53 -0.73 -6.11 -1.75
N ALA A 54 0.24 -6.07 -0.83
CA ALA A 54 1.31 -7.06 -0.74
C ALA A 54 0.78 -8.47 -0.42
N LEU A 55 -0.23 -8.60 0.44
CA LEU A 55 -0.87 -9.88 0.76
C LEU A 55 -1.66 -10.46 -0.43
N PHE A 56 -2.16 -9.64 -1.33
CA PHE A 56 -2.70 -10.06 -2.62
C PHE A 56 -1.61 -10.34 -3.68
N ASN A 57 -0.34 -10.21 -3.30
CA ASN A 57 0.82 -10.47 -4.18
C ASN A 57 0.87 -9.54 -5.41
N VAL A 58 0.36 -8.32 -5.28
CA VAL A 58 0.30 -7.30 -6.32
C VAL A 58 1.50 -6.36 -6.16
N PRO A 59 2.41 -6.26 -7.16
CA PRO A 59 3.49 -5.28 -7.14
C PRO A 59 2.95 -3.86 -7.02
N GLU A 60 3.59 -3.05 -6.15
CA GLU A 60 3.07 -1.73 -5.82
C GLU A 60 4.15 -0.65 -5.75
N VAL A 61 3.73 0.59 -6.00
CA VAL A 61 4.45 1.83 -5.67
C VAL A 61 3.64 2.57 -4.61
N VAL A 62 4.32 2.97 -3.55
CA VAL A 62 3.69 3.67 -2.42
C VAL A 62 3.86 5.17 -2.57
N CYS A 63 2.76 5.90 -2.54
CA CYS A 63 2.73 7.35 -2.59
C CYS A 63 2.34 7.93 -1.23
N TYR A 64 3.05 8.98 -0.80
CA TYR A 64 2.70 9.70 0.41
C TYR A 64 3.03 11.18 0.29
N LYS A 65 2.01 12.01 0.49
CA LYS A 65 2.15 13.47 0.53
C LYS A 65 1.41 14.01 1.74
N ALA A 66 2.13 14.64 2.63
CA ALA A 66 1.60 15.27 3.84
C ALA A 66 1.89 16.77 3.83
N ASN A 67 1.26 17.50 4.74
CA ASN A 67 1.62 18.89 4.96
C ASN A 67 3.14 18.99 5.26
N PRO A 68 3.89 19.87 4.57
CA PRO A 68 5.35 19.94 4.70
C PRO A 68 5.82 20.12 6.13
N LEU A 69 5.12 20.96 6.92
CA LEU A 69 5.47 21.23 8.32
C LEU A 69 5.31 19.96 9.18
N SER A 70 4.20 19.24 9.01
CA SER A 70 3.95 17.98 9.72
C SER A 70 4.96 16.89 9.33
N PHE A 71 5.36 16.84 8.06
CA PHE A 71 6.37 15.90 7.59
C PHE A 71 7.75 16.18 8.19
N ILE A 72 8.18 17.44 8.21
CA ILE A 72 9.45 17.87 8.81
C ILE A 72 9.48 17.52 10.30
N LEU A 73 8.44 17.89 11.05
CA LEU A 73 8.31 17.56 12.47
C LEU A 73 8.33 16.03 12.70
N GLY A 74 7.59 15.28 11.92
CA GLY A 74 7.59 13.82 11.99
C GLY A 74 8.97 13.22 11.75
N LYS A 75 9.71 13.72 10.76
CA LYS A 75 11.06 13.26 10.43
C LYS A 75 12.08 13.54 11.54
N TYR A 76 11.91 14.66 12.27
CA TYR A 76 12.78 14.99 13.42
C TYR A 76 12.42 14.20 14.69
N LEU A 77 11.13 13.98 14.93
CA LEU A 77 10.65 13.31 16.14
C LEU A 77 10.73 11.80 16.06
N VAL A 78 10.54 11.24 14.86
CA VAL A 78 10.48 9.79 14.65
C VAL A 78 11.54 9.40 13.62
N LYS A 79 12.57 8.71 14.06
CA LYS A 79 13.64 8.16 13.20
C LYS A 79 13.17 6.88 12.53
N ILE A 80 12.06 6.95 11.77
CA ILE A 80 11.61 5.81 10.95
C ILE A 80 12.36 5.81 9.62
N ARG A 81 12.78 4.62 9.23
CA ARG A 81 13.50 4.39 7.98
C ARG A 81 12.55 4.29 6.78
N PHE A 82 11.34 3.79 7.00
CA PHE A 82 10.32 3.52 6.00
C PHE A 82 8.96 4.02 6.47
N ILE A 83 8.03 4.27 5.54
CA ILE A 83 6.65 4.69 5.83
C ILE A 83 5.66 3.58 5.54
N SER A 84 5.90 2.74 4.53
CA SER A 84 5.03 1.61 4.23
C SER A 84 5.18 0.48 5.26
N LEU A 85 4.09 -0.15 5.62
CA LEU A 85 4.11 -1.30 6.53
C LEU A 85 4.90 -2.48 5.95
N VAL A 86 4.92 -2.63 4.63
CA VAL A 86 5.70 -3.67 3.95
C VAL A 86 7.19 -3.52 4.25
N ASN A 87 7.75 -2.34 3.98
CA ASN A 87 9.15 -2.06 4.21
C ASN A 87 9.52 -2.08 5.70
N LEU A 88 8.63 -1.58 6.57
CA LEU A 88 8.82 -1.58 8.01
C LEU A 88 8.91 -2.99 8.59
N ILE A 89 7.99 -3.88 8.20
CA ILE A 89 7.95 -5.25 8.74
C ILE A 89 9.12 -6.09 8.20
N LEU A 90 9.51 -5.86 6.94
CA LEU A 90 10.62 -6.56 6.32
C LEU A 90 12.00 -5.95 6.62
N ASP A 91 12.03 -4.76 7.26
CA ASP A 91 13.23 -3.92 7.44
C ASP A 91 14.07 -3.79 6.17
N SER A 92 13.41 -3.65 5.04
CA SER A 92 14.02 -3.66 3.70
C SER A 92 13.23 -2.80 2.71
N PRO A 93 13.88 -2.11 1.75
CA PRO A 93 13.22 -1.30 0.74
C PRO A 93 12.63 -2.17 -0.39
N VAL A 94 11.61 -2.95 -0.07
CA VAL A 94 10.95 -3.88 -1.01
C VAL A 94 10.06 -3.14 -2.00
N VAL A 95 9.31 -2.15 -1.51
CA VAL A 95 8.46 -1.29 -2.33
C VAL A 95 9.03 0.12 -2.37
N VAL A 96 8.94 0.78 -3.51
CA VAL A 96 9.38 2.17 -3.65
C VAL A 96 8.38 3.09 -2.96
N GLU A 97 8.90 3.98 -2.10
CA GLU A 97 8.12 5.00 -1.41
C GLU A 97 8.40 6.38 -2.04
N LEU A 98 7.43 6.90 -2.78
CA LEU A 98 7.49 8.24 -3.35
C LEU A 98 6.92 9.23 -2.33
N LEU A 99 7.81 9.95 -1.66
CA LEU A 99 7.48 10.84 -0.54
C LEU A 99 7.59 12.30 -0.95
N GLN A 100 6.61 13.12 -0.59
CA GLN A 100 6.60 14.58 -0.78
C GLN A 100 6.91 14.98 -2.23
N ASP A 101 8.09 15.55 -2.51
CA ASP A 101 8.50 16.04 -3.82
C ASP A 101 8.75 14.90 -4.82
N LEU A 102 9.13 13.72 -4.34
CA LEU A 102 9.24 12.50 -5.15
C LEU A 102 7.85 11.94 -5.55
N CYS A 103 6.79 12.33 -4.86
CA CYS A 103 5.42 12.01 -5.26
C CYS A 103 4.96 12.97 -6.36
N ASN A 104 5.58 12.86 -7.52
CA ASN A 104 5.29 13.61 -8.74
C ASN A 104 5.05 12.66 -9.91
N ARG A 105 4.56 13.20 -11.03
CA ARG A 105 4.18 12.42 -12.20
C ARG A 105 5.34 11.63 -12.80
N ASP A 106 6.51 12.24 -12.93
CA ASP A 106 7.64 11.65 -13.66
C ASP A 106 8.24 10.49 -12.87
N ASP A 107 8.46 10.68 -11.57
CA ASP A 107 8.95 9.61 -10.68
C ASP A 107 7.92 8.48 -10.54
N LEU A 108 6.62 8.82 -10.43
CA LEU A 108 5.57 7.82 -10.37
C LEU A 108 5.50 7.00 -11.66
N GLU A 109 5.53 7.64 -12.83
CA GLU A 109 5.52 6.92 -14.11
C GLU A 109 6.74 6.00 -14.24
N LYS A 110 7.92 6.48 -13.89
CA LYS A 110 9.17 5.70 -13.91
C LYS A 110 9.06 4.44 -13.05
N GLU A 111 8.64 4.57 -11.80
CA GLU A 111 8.56 3.43 -10.88
C GLU A 111 7.38 2.52 -11.22
N PHE A 112 6.24 3.08 -11.67
CA PHE A 112 5.11 2.30 -12.14
C PHE A 112 5.46 1.44 -13.36
N ARG A 113 6.26 1.95 -14.30
CA ARG A 113 6.76 1.16 -15.44
C ARG A 113 7.59 -0.02 -14.99
N LYS A 114 8.42 0.11 -13.95
CA LYS A 114 9.22 -1.00 -13.42
C LYS A 114 8.32 -2.11 -12.87
N ILE A 115 7.38 -1.78 -11.99
CA ILE A 115 6.48 -2.77 -11.41
C ILE A 115 5.48 -3.36 -12.43
N THR A 116 5.35 -2.75 -13.60
CA THR A 116 4.45 -3.21 -14.67
C THR A 116 5.16 -4.07 -15.71
N PHE A 117 6.37 -3.70 -16.12
CA PHE A 117 7.05 -4.26 -17.29
C PHE A 117 8.37 -4.97 -16.98
N ASP A 118 9.02 -4.71 -15.83
CA ASP A 118 10.24 -5.40 -15.44
C ASP A 118 9.90 -6.67 -14.65
N GLU A 119 9.96 -7.81 -15.34
CA GLU A 119 9.61 -9.09 -14.72
C GLU A 119 10.57 -9.47 -13.58
N ASN A 120 11.85 -9.13 -13.65
CA ASN A 120 12.78 -9.42 -12.56
C ASN A 120 12.40 -8.65 -11.29
N ASN A 121 12.10 -7.36 -11.42
CA ASN A 121 11.63 -6.53 -10.31
C ASN A 121 10.34 -7.10 -9.69
N ARG A 122 9.39 -7.51 -10.53
CA ARG A 122 8.12 -8.11 -10.11
C ARG A 122 8.31 -9.42 -9.34
N VAL A 123 9.16 -10.31 -9.86
CA VAL A 123 9.45 -11.61 -9.23
C VAL A 123 10.11 -11.39 -7.87
N GLU A 124 11.10 -10.50 -7.78
CA GLU A 124 11.77 -10.17 -6.51
C GLU A 124 10.79 -9.61 -5.48
N MET A 125 9.96 -8.63 -5.88
CA MET A 125 8.96 -8.04 -5.00
C MET A 125 7.97 -9.09 -4.48
N ARG A 126 7.44 -9.95 -5.35
CA ARG A 126 6.54 -11.05 -4.97
C ARG A 126 7.20 -12.08 -4.05
N TYR A 127 8.47 -12.37 -4.26
CA TYR A 127 9.23 -13.23 -3.36
C TYR A 127 9.31 -12.62 -1.95
N MET A 128 9.55 -11.31 -1.85
CA MET A 128 9.58 -10.61 -0.57
C MET A 128 8.18 -10.53 0.08
N PHE A 129 7.11 -10.41 -0.70
CA PHE A 129 5.73 -10.51 -0.19
C PHE A 129 5.43 -11.90 0.39
N GLY A 130 6.01 -12.97 -0.18
CA GLY A 130 5.97 -14.30 0.41
C GLY A 130 6.62 -14.36 1.80
N LYS A 131 7.76 -13.72 1.99
CA LYS A 131 8.41 -13.59 3.30
C LYS A 131 7.56 -12.79 4.28
N LEU A 132 6.98 -11.67 3.83
CA LEU A 132 6.07 -10.85 4.62
C LEU A 132 4.89 -11.69 5.15
N ARG A 133 4.27 -12.49 4.29
CA ARG A 133 3.17 -13.37 4.66
C ARG A 133 3.58 -14.37 5.74
N ASN A 134 4.78 -14.93 5.64
CA ASN A 134 5.31 -15.85 6.65
C ASN A 134 5.53 -15.16 8.02
N ILE A 135 6.01 -13.91 8.02
CA ILE A 135 6.20 -13.12 9.25
C ILE A 135 4.85 -12.80 9.91
N LEU A 136 3.86 -12.41 9.12
CA LEU A 136 2.52 -12.08 9.62
C LEU A 136 1.76 -13.29 10.14
N GLY A 137 2.10 -14.48 9.66
CA GLY A 137 1.48 -15.72 10.08
C GLY A 137 0.06 -15.91 9.52
N ASN A 138 -0.68 -16.82 10.16
CA ASN A 138 -2.02 -17.19 9.74
C ASN A 138 -3.11 -16.31 10.40
N ALA A 139 -4.34 -16.43 9.89
CA ALA A 139 -5.53 -15.86 10.52
C ALA A 139 -5.69 -16.34 11.97
N GLY A 140 -6.24 -15.48 12.83
CA GLY A 140 -6.50 -15.83 14.23
C GLY A 140 -5.92 -14.84 15.24
N ALA A 141 -5.36 -13.70 14.80
CA ALA A 141 -4.79 -12.68 15.68
C ALA A 141 -5.76 -12.24 16.78
N SER A 142 -7.02 -12.00 16.45
CA SER A 142 -8.04 -11.59 17.43
C SER A 142 -8.29 -12.67 18.50
N ALA A 143 -8.35 -13.94 18.12
CA ALA A 143 -8.52 -15.03 19.07
C ALA A 143 -7.31 -15.19 20.00
N ASN A 144 -6.09 -15.04 19.45
CA ASN A 144 -4.87 -15.08 20.24
C ASN A 144 -4.78 -13.92 21.23
N ILE A 145 -5.10 -12.69 20.79
CA ILE A 145 -5.14 -11.52 21.66
C ILE A 145 -6.18 -11.70 22.77
N ALA A 146 -7.40 -12.15 22.45
CA ALA A 146 -8.44 -12.41 23.44
C ALA A 146 -7.99 -13.45 24.49
N LYS A 147 -7.31 -14.51 24.05
CA LYS A 147 -6.72 -15.52 24.95
C LYS A 147 -5.71 -14.89 25.91
N TYR A 148 -4.75 -14.10 25.40
CA TYR A 148 -3.75 -13.43 26.24
C TYR A 148 -4.39 -12.47 27.25
N ILE A 149 -5.38 -11.69 26.85
CA ILE A 149 -6.09 -10.78 27.76
C ILE A 149 -6.76 -11.57 28.87
N VAL A 150 -7.48 -12.65 28.56
CA VAL A 150 -8.16 -13.49 29.55
C VAL A 150 -7.16 -14.18 30.49
N GLU A 151 -6.03 -14.66 29.99
CA GLU A 151 -4.98 -15.28 30.80
C GLU A 151 -4.34 -14.27 31.76
N ASP A 152 -4.13 -13.02 31.32
CA ASP A 152 -3.55 -11.98 32.18
C ASP A 152 -4.51 -11.49 33.27
N LEU A 153 -5.81 -11.40 32.97
CA LEU A 153 -6.85 -11.06 33.95
C LEU A 153 -7.10 -12.13 35.02
N ARG A 154 -6.59 -13.34 34.83
CA ARG A 154 -6.72 -14.45 35.79
C ARG A 154 -5.54 -14.57 36.76
N LYS A 155 -4.49 -13.77 36.57
CA LYS A 155 -3.33 -13.66 37.47
C LYS A 155 -3.62 -12.67 38.61
#